data_28fa892aa26a711cce4bdf43e3f4ed31
#
_entry.id   28fa892aa26a711cce4bdf43e3f4ed31
#
_cell.length_a   1.000
_cell.length_b   1.000
_cell.length_c   1.000
_cell.angle_alpha   90.00
_cell.angle_beta   90.00
_cell.angle_gamma   90.00
#
_symmetry.space_group_name_H-M   'P 1'
#
loop_
_entity.id
_entity.type
_entity.pdbx_description
1 polymer ?
#
loop_
_entity_poly.entity_id
_entity_poly.type
_entity_poly.pdbx_seq_one_letter_code
_entity_poly.pdbx_strand_id
1 'polypeptide(L)'
;SDECIAVVYGCMSSIGLNYNPLANIDDGSCIGVNYGCTDTLAFNYSPTANVDDSSCIAIIYGCINPIMFNYCDTCNTNDGSCIEILYGCTDSTQFNYNPLANADNSSCTPFVFGCTDPSMLNYNPLSNTEDFSCIEFVYGCMDTLAINYDSLANTENNSCVAVIEGCMDLNAYNYIAEANVSDNNCLYDANCISGPGFPYWLNDPC
;
A
#
# COMPACT_ATOMS: atom_id res chain seq x y z
N SER A 1 -31.55 -63.02 -79.48
CA SER A 1 -32.40 -61.97 -78.83
C SER A 1 -31.53 -60.91 -78.22
N ASP A 2 -31.48 -59.78 -78.88
CA ASP A 2 -30.77 -58.58 -78.36
C ASP A 2 -31.61 -58.05 -77.18
N GLU A 3 -31.17 -58.30 -75.96
CA GLU A 3 -31.77 -57.61 -74.81
C GLU A 3 -31.40 -56.13 -74.82
N CYS A 4 -32.40 -55.27 -75.03
CA CYS A 4 -32.21 -53.85 -74.91
C CYS A 4 -31.86 -53.52 -73.42
N ILE A 5 -30.63 -53.17 -73.15
CA ILE A 5 -30.20 -52.69 -71.83
C ILE A 5 -30.72 -51.25 -71.69
N ALA A 6 -31.51 -50.99 -70.67
CA ALA A 6 -32.00 -49.65 -70.39
C ALA A 6 -30.80 -48.71 -70.07
N VAL A 7 -30.80 -47.52 -70.65
CA VAL A 7 -29.77 -46.48 -70.35
C VAL A 7 -30.07 -45.88 -69.02
N VAL A 8 -29.11 -45.97 -68.12
CA VAL A 8 -29.15 -45.35 -66.74
C VAL A 8 -27.98 -44.42 -66.60
N TYR A 9 -28.29 -43.15 -66.51
CA TYR A 9 -27.31 -42.10 -66.26
C TYR A 9 -27.03 -41.94 -64.78
N GLY A 10 -25.78 -41.54 -64.39
CA GLY A 10 -25.39 -41.27 -63.03
C GLY A 10 -23.88 -41.36 -62.77
N CYS A 11 -23.43 -41.08 -61.57
CA CYS A 11 -22.04 -41.20 -61.21
C CYS A 11 -21.58 -42.66 -61.19
N MET A 12 -20.59 -43.00 -62.00
CA MET A 12 -19.99 -44.34 -62.12
C MET A 12 -18.74 -44.54 -61.30
N SER A 13 -18.24 -43.47 -60.56
CA SER A 13 -17.09 -43.58 -59.73
C SER A 13 -17.50 -44.16 -58.37
N SER A 14 -16.97 -45.31 -57.97
CA SER A 14 -17.27 -46.02 -56.69
C SER A 14 -16.75 -45.27 -55.45
N ILE A 15 -15.91 -44.25 -55.62
CA ILE A 15 -15.44 -43.39 -54.58
C ILE A 15 -16.22 -42.07 -54.46
N GLY A 16 -17.21 -41.87 -55.37
CA GLY A 16 -18.09 -40.70 -55.33
C GLY A 16 -19.18 -40.84 -54.29
N LEU A 17 -19.53 -39.72 -53.61
CA LEU A 17 -20.58 -39.69 -52.58
C LEU A 17 -21.95 -40.11 -53.10
N ASN A 18 -22.22 -39.78 -54.40
CA ASN A 18 -23.46 -40.08 -55.13
C ASN A 18 -23.29 -41.24 -56.15
N TYR A 19 -22.37 -42.19 -55.89
CA TYR A 19 -22.18 -43.37 -56.71
C TYR A 19 -23.49 -44.09 -56.95
N ASN A 20 -23.80 -44.33 -58.22
CA ASN A 20 -24.96 -45.14 -58.64
C ASN A 20 -24.51 -46.44 -59.25
N PRO A 21 -24.64 -47.61 -58.55
CA PRO A 21 -24.21 -48.88 -59.09
C PRO A 21 -25.01 -49.42 -60.28
N LEU A 22 -26.17 -48.80 -60.59
CA LEU A 22 -26.99 -49.16 -61.74
C LEU A 22 -26.69 -48.28 -62.97
N ALA A 23 -25.90 -47.20 -62.87
CA ALA A 23 -25.48 -46.35 -63.92
C ALA A 23 -24.62 -47.13 -64.96
N ASN A 24 -24.92 -47.01 -66.21
CA ASN A 24 -24.17 -47.58 -67.35
C ASN A 24 -23.64 -46.50 -68.30
N ILE A 25 -24.00 -45.24 -68.05
CA ILE A 25 -23.43 -44.02 -68.68
C ILE A 25 -23.09 -43.00 -67.56
N ASP A 26 -21.81 -42.55 -67.52
CA ASP A 26 -21.40 -41.45 -66.63
C ASP A 26 -21.96 -40.12 -67.19
N ASP A 27 -22.67 -39.40 -66.34
CA ASP A 27 -23.28 -38.11 -66.67
C ASP A 27 -22.47 -36.92 -66.13
N GLY A 28 -21.28 -37.16 -65.55
CA GLY A 28 -20.42 -36.14 -64.99
C GLY A 28 -20.92 -35.61 -63.65
N SER A 29 -21.94 -36.20 -63.02
CA SER A 29 -22.54 -35.75 -61.76
C SER A 29 -21.78 -36.18 -60.55
N CYS A 30 -20.64 -36.89 -60.68
CA CYS A 30 -19.89 -37.41 -59.52
C CYS A 30 -19.50 -36.32 -58.55
N ILE A 31 -19.88 -36.51 -57.27
CA ILE A 31 -19.49 -35.64 -56.14
C ILE A 31 -18.34 -36.32 -55.41
N GLY A 32 -17.17 -35.65 -55.36
CA GLY A 32 -16.01 -36.14 -54.60
C GLY A 32 -16.32 -36.14 -53.09
N VAL A 33 -15.84 -37.16 -52.40
CA VAL A 33 -15.91 -37.19 -50.94
C VAL A 33 -14.87 -36.25 -50.36
N ASN A 34 -15.33 -35.31 -49.53
CA ASN A 34 -14.48 -34.41 -48.79
C ASN A 34 -14.81 -34.48 -47.31
N TYR A 35 -13.91 -35.10 -46.54
CA TYR A 35 -14.06 -35.31 -45.09
C TYR A 35 -13.72 -34.05 -44.34
N GLY A 36 -14.41 -33.82 -43.19
CA GLY A 36 -14.16 -32.74 -42.27
C GLY A 36 -15.38 -32.49 -41.38
N CYS A 37 -15.28 -31.51 -40.50
CA CYS A 37 -16.40 -31.10 -39.67
C CYS A 37 -17.49 -30.42 -40.48
N THR A 38 -18.69 -30.97 -40.47
CA THR A 38 -19.89 -30.45 -41.19
C THR A 38 -20.82 -29.64 -40.28
N ASP A 39 -20.55 -29.53 -39.00
CA ASP A 39 -21.32 -28.72 -38.04
C ASP A 39 -20.94 -27.24 -38.19
N THR A 40 -21.88 -26.42 -38.64
CA THR A 40 -21.71 -24.96 -38.83
C THR A 40 -21.48 -24.20 -37.52
N LEU A 41 -21.73 -24.81 -36.36
CA LEU A 41 -21.52 -24.23 -35.02
C LEU A 41 -20.18 -24.65 -34.42
N ALA A 42 -19.41 -25.50 -35.11
CA ALA A 42 -18.11 -25.93 -34.63
C ALA A 42 -17.01 -24.93 -34.99
N PHE A 43 -15.98 -24.84 -34.14
CA PHE A 43 -14.80 -23.98 -34.33
C PHE A 43 -14.04 -24.28 -35.62
N ASN A 44 -13.95 -25.56 -35.99
CA ASN A 44 -13.25 -26.04 -37.17
C ASN A 44 -14.21 -26.44 -38.33
N TYR A 45 -15.40 -25.82 -38.36
CA TYR A 45 -16.32 -26.03 -39.49
C TYR A 45 -15.63 -25.86 -40.85
N SER A 46 -15.82 -26.85 -41.76
CA SER A 46 -15.32 -26.82 -43.12
C SER A 46 -16.46 -26.67 -44.10
N PRO A 47 -16.62 -25.54 -44.79
CA PRO A 47 -17.72 -25.35 -45.72
C PRO A 47 -17.64 -26.25 -46.97
N THR A 48 -16.48 -26.88 -47.22
CA THR A 48 -16.25 -27.79 -48.35
C THR A 48 -16.43 -29.26 -47.99
N ALA A 49 -16.50 -29.59 -46.66
CA ALA A 49 -16.76 -30.95 -46.22
C ALA A 49 -18.20 -31.35 -46.55
N ASN A 50 -18.36 -32.57 -47.07
CA ASN A 50 -19.66 -33.17 -47.38
C ASN A 50 -19.87 -34.51 -46.65
N VAL A 51 -18.85 -34.96 -45.88
CA VAL A 51 -18.91 -36.13 -45.01
C VAL A 51 -18.26 -35.77 -43.68
N ASP A 52 -19.01 -35.91 -42.62
CA ASP A 52 -18.49 -35.69 -41.26
C ASP A 52 -17.49 -36.79 -40.88
N ASP A 53 -16.31 -36.40 -40.40
CA ASP A 53 -15.25 -37.29 -39.97
C ASP A 53 -15.13 -37.34 -38.45
N SER A 54 -16.09 -36.76 -37.72
CA SER A 54 -16.12 -36.66 -36.26
C SER A 54 -14.98 -35.79 -35.64
N SER A 55 -14.41 -34.90 -36.47
CA SER A 55 -13.34 -33.98 -36.03
C SER A 55 -13.87 -32.66 -35.46
N CYS A 56 -15.18 -32.50 -35.36
CA CYS A 56 -15.79 -31.25 -34.93
C CYS A 56 -15.32 -30.88 -33.50
N ILE A 57 -14.87 -29.62 -33.36
CA ILE A 57 -14.41 -29.04 -32.13
C ILE A 57 -15.46 -28.01 -31.69
N ALA A 58 -15.98 -28.13 -30.47
CA ALA A 58 -16.91 -27.14 -29.92
C ALA A 58 -16.25 -25.76 -29.75
N ILE A 59 -17.00 -24.70 -29.98
CA ILE A 59 -16.56 -23.35 -29.63
C ILE A 59 -16.60 -23.18 -28.11
N ILE A 60 -15.47 -22.78 -27.51
CA ILE A 60 -15.35 -22.44 -26.08
C ILE A 60 -14.86 -21.02 -26.03
N TYR A 61 -15.74 -20.15 -25.55
CA TYR A 61 -15.46 -18.71 -25.43
C TYR A 61 -14.69 -18.39 -24.16
N GLY A 62 -13.80 -17.40 -24.22
CA GLY A 62 -13.05 -16.86 -23.10
C GLY A 62 -11.83 -16.06 -23.54
N CYS A 63 -11.03 -15.60 -22.58
CA CYS A 63 -9.79 -14.91 -22.86
C CYS A 63 -8.71 -15.91 -23.31
N ILE A 64 -8.25 -15.81 -24.57
CA ILE A 64 -7.22 -16.67 -25.15
C ILE A 64 -5.81 -16.06 -25.12
N ASN A 65 -5.63 -14.89 -24.49
CA ASN A 65 -4.33 -14.26 -24.36
C ASN A 65 -3.63 -14.71 -23.06
N PRO A 66 -2.49 -15.44 -23.14
CA PRO A 66 -1.85 -16.04 -21.97
C PRO A 66 -1.21 -15.04 -20.99
N ILE A 67 -1.10 -13.77 -21.35
CA ILE A 67 -0.57 -12.72 -20.48
C ILE A 67 -1.67 -12.00 -19.67
N MET A 68 -2.92 -12.40 -19.82
CA MET A 68 -4.05 -11.80 -19.10
C MET A 68 -4.39 -12.55 -17.81
N PHE A 69 -4.98 -11.84 -16.87
CA PHE A 69 -5.33 -12.37 -15.54
C PHE A 69 -6.29 -13.57 -15.61
N ASN A 70 -7.27 -13.50 -16.49
CA ASN A 70 -8.32 -14.51 -16.66
C ASN A 70 -8.09 -15.39 -17.90
N TYR A 71 -6.83 -15.64 -18.26
CA TYR A 71 -6.50 -16.57 -19.36
C TYR A 71 -7.18 -17.92 -19.17
N CYS A 72 -7.80 -18.40 -20.24
CA CYS A 72 -8.46 -19.68 -20.32
C CYS A 72 -7.69 -20.59 -21.29
N ASP A 73 -7.01 -21.60 -20.79
CA ASP A 73 -6.19 -22.54 -21.58
C ASP A 73 -6.99 -23.51 -22.46
N THR A 74 -8.28 -23.72 -22.12
CA THR A 74 -9.19 -24.58 -22.89
C THR A 74 -10.05 -23.81 -23.89
N CYS A 75 -10.04 -22.49 -23.83
CA CYS A 75 -10.81 -21.64 -24.75
C CYS A 75 -10.13 -21.56 -26.13
N ASN A 76 -10.95 -21.57 -27.19
CA ASN A 76 -10.48 -21.45 -28.55
C ASN A 76 -11.02 -20.21 -29.31
N THR A 77 -11.89 -19.44 -28.64
CA THR A 77 -12.52 -18.26 -29.26
C THR A 77 -12.52 -17.11 -28.27
N ASN A 78 -11.90 -16.00 -28.65
CA ASN A 78 -11.86 -14.80 -27.81
C ASN A 78 -13.25 -14.15 -27.80
N ASP A 79 -13.75 -13.87 -26.57
CA ASP A 79 -15.04 -13.18 -26.34
C ASP A 79 -14.87 -11.72 -25.89
N GLY A 80 -13.63 -11.21 -25.84
CA GLY A 80 -13.32 -9.87 -25.39
C GLY A 80 -13.29 -9.71 -23.86
N SER A 81 -13.40 -10.80 -23.11
CA SER A 81 -13.44 -10.78 -21.63
C SER A 81 -12.07 -10.65 -20.95
N CYS A 82 -10.99 -10.49 -21.73
CA CYS A 82 -9.63 -10.43 -21.19
C CYS A 82 -9.47 -9.28 -20.18
N ILE A 83 -8.92 -9.60 -19.03
CA ILE A 83 -8.62 -8.67 -17.92
C ILE A 83 -7.11 -8.52 -17.81
N GLU A 84 -6.62 -7.30 -17.86
CA GLU A 84 -5.19 -7.02 -17.65
C GLU A 84 -4.75 -7.37 -16.23
N ILE A 85 -3.50 -7.82 -16.09
CA ILE A 85 -2.90 -8.02 -14.78
C ILE A 85 -2.50 -6.65 -14.22
N LEU A 86 -3.08 -6.28 -13.07
CA LEU A 86 -2.70 -5.11 -12.31
C LEU A 86 -2.08 -5.55 -10.98
N TYR A 87 -0.77 -5.38 -10.88
CA TYR A 87 -0.02 -5.76 -9.70
C TYR A 87 -0.15 -4.73 -8.58
N GLY A 88 -0.20 -5.21 -7.33
CA GLY A 88 -0.24 -4.38 -6.13
C GLY A 88 -0.49 -5.22 -4.88
N CYS A 89 -0.56 -4.56 -3.74
CA CYS A 89 -1.00 -5.21 -2.52
C CYS A 89 -2.50 -5.49 -2.58
N THR A 90 -2.89 -6.77 -2.52
CA THR A 90 -4.28 -7.22 -2.57
C THR A 90 -4.90 -7.49 -1.19
N ASP A 91 -4.12 -7.34 -0.10
CA ASP A 91 -4.59 -7.49 1.27
C ASP A 91 -5.16 -6.17 1.78
N SER A 92 -6.49 -6.13 1.99
CA SER A 92 -7.21 -4.94 2.47
C SER A 92 -6.88 -4.53 3.91
N THR A 93 -6.11 -5.33 4.65
CA THR A 93 -5.66 -5.03 6.00
C THR A 93 -4.31 -4.31 6.04
N GLN A 94 -3.71 -4.04 4.88
CA GLN A 94 -2.40 -3.42 4.77
C GLN A 94 -2.49 -1.94 4.40
N PHE A 95 -1.47 -1.18 4.80
CA PHE A 95 -1.39 0.26 4.59
C PHE A 95 -1.47 0.67 3.11
N ASN A 96 -0.77 -0.06 2.25
CA ASN A 96 -0.70 0.22 0.82
C ASN A 96 -1.63 -0.65 -0.03
N TYR A 97 -2.75 -1.11 0.55
CA TYR A 97 -3.77 -1.84 -0.19
C TYR A 97 -4.21 -1.10 -1.46
N ASN A 98 -4.22 -1.81 -2.58
CA ASN A 98 -4.73 -1.30 -3.85
C ASN A 98 -6.00 -2.06 -4.26
N PRO A 99 -7.19 -1.47 -4.17
CA PRO A 99 -8.45 -2.15 -4.50
C PRO A 99 -8.60 -2.49 -5.99
N LEU A 100 -7.76 -1.93 -6.86
CA LEU A 100 -7.74 -2.23 -8.29
C LEU A 100 -6.79 -3.37 -8.66
N ALA A 101 -5.86 -3.72 -7.77
CA ALA A 101 -4.94 -4.82 -8.00
C ALA A 101 -5.69 -6.16 -8.01
N ASN A 102 -5.38 -6.99 -9.02
CA ASN A 102 -5.89 -8.36 -9.15
C ASN A 102 -4.79 -9.42 -9.02
N ALA A 103 -3.52 -9.00 -8.90
CA ALA A 103 -2.38 -9.88 -8.68
C ALA A 103 -1.47 -9.29 -7.59
N ASP A 104 -1.24 -10.06 -6.54
CA ASP A 104 -0.32 -9.67 -5.48
C ASP A 104 1.13 -9.71 -5.97
N ASN A 105 1.86 -8.63 -5.69
CA ASN A 105 3.29 -8.50 -6.02
C ASN A 105 4.19 -8.58 -4.78
N SER A 106 3.65 -8.99 -3.65
CA SER A 106 4.34 -9.08 -2.35
C SER A 106 4.87 -7.73 -1.84
N SER A 107 4.25 -6.62 -2.26
CA SER A 107 4.61 -5.27 -1.81
C SER A 107 3.82 -4.78 -0.61
N CYS A 108 2.98 -5.63 -0.03
CA CYS A 108 2.14 -5.26 1.11
C CYS A 108 2.99 -4.77 2.29
N THR A 109 2.64 -3.61 2.83
CA THR A 109 3.28 -3.01 3.99
C THR A 109 2.27 -2.88 5.13
N PRO A 110 2.60 -3.32 6.35
CA PRO A 110 1.69 -3.20 7.49
C PRO A 110 1.53 -1.74 7.93
N PHE A 111 0.45 -1.45 8.65
CA PHE A 111 0.32 -0.21 9.39
C PHE A 111 1.37 -0.17 10.51
N VAL A 112 2.13 0.90 10.58
CA VAL A 112 3.06 1.21 11.68
C VAL A 112 2.61 2.53 12.28
N PHE A 113 1.97 2.45 13.43
CA PHE A 113 1.43 3.60 14.15
C PHE A 113 2.51 4.33 14.94
N GLY A 114 2.36 5.65 15.08
CA GLY A 114 3.24 6.53 15.84
C GLY A 114 3.22 7.95 15.30
N CYS A 115 3.94 8.84 15.97
CA CYS A 115 4.06 10.23 15.52
C CYS A 115 4.82 10.31 14.20
N THR A 116 4.16 10.85 13.16
CA THR A 116 4.71 11.00 11.80
C THR A 116 5.25 12.39 11.50
N ASP A 117 5.12 13.35 12.44
CA ASP A 117 5.62 14.72 12.29
C ASP A 117 7.08 14.82 12.75
N PRO A 118 8.04 15.13 11.84
CA PRO A 118 9.47 15.24 12.17
C PRO A 118 9.80 16.41 13.10
N SER A 119 8.87 17.35 13.32
CA SER A 119 9.05 18.48 14.24
C SER A 119 8.72 18.14 15.69
N MET A 120 8.29 16.92 16.01
CA MET A 120 7.88 16.49 17.33
C MET A 120 8.96 15.68 18.04
N LEU A 121 8.92 15.72 19.38
CA LEU A 121 9.91 15.07 20.26
C LEU A 121 10.00 13.55 20.05
N ASN A 122 8.87 12.91 19.87
CA ASN A 122 8.75 11.46 19.72
C ASN A 122 8.51 11.02 18.27
N TYR A 123 8.98 11.82 17.29
CA TYR A 123 8.93 11.43 15.87
C TYR A 123 9.50 10.04 15.63
N ASN A 124 8.75 9.20 14.94
CA ASN A 124 9.19 7.88 14.52
C ASN A 124 9.25 7.80 12.98
N PRO A 125 10.45 7.77 12.37
CA PRO A 125 10.61 7.74 10.92
C PRO A 125 10.11 6.43 10.27
N LEU A 126 9.82 5.40 11.06
CA LEU A 126 9.27 4.13 10.56
C LEU A 126 7.74 4.13 10.56
N SER A 127 7.09 5.08 11.23
CA SER A 127 5.64 5.20 11.25
C SER A 127 5.12 5.67 9.90
N ASN A 128 4.08 5.01 9.42
CA ASN A 128 3.34 5.38 8.21
C ASN A 128 1.89 5.79 8.49
N THR A 129 1.49 5.75 9.77
CA THR A 129 0.13 6.04 10.20
C THR A 129 0.16 6.83 11.49
N GLU A 130 -0.42 8.03 11.46
CA GLU A 130 -0.52 8.90 12.63
C GLU A 130 -1.50 8.29 13.65
N ASP A 131 -1.07 8.24 14.93
CA ASP A 131 -1.86 7.74 16.06
C ASP A 131 -2.18 8.84 17.09
N PHE A 132 -1.85 10.10 16.75
CA PHE A 132 -2.03 11.28 17.62
C PHE A 132 -1.21 11.24 18.91
N SER A 133 -0.14 10.48 18.92
CA SER A 133 0.79 10.40 20.06
C SER A 133 1.88 11.46 20.03
N CYS A 134 1.89 12.38 19.07
CA CYS A 134 2.92 13.38 18.91
C CYS A 134 3.03 14.26 20.16
N ILE A 135 4.28 14.46 20.63
CA ILE A 135 4.63 15.27 21.80
C ILE A 135 5.43 16.48 21.32
N GLU A 136 4.95 17.68 21.63
CA GLU A 136 5.66 18.92 21.34
C GLU A 136 6.92 19.07 22.20
N PHE A 137 7.93 19.77 21.70
CA PHE A 137 9.06 20.20 22.51
C PHE A 137 8.64 21.31 23.46
N VAL A 138 8.79 21.08 24.77
CA VAL A 138 8.64 22.09 25.82
C VAL A 138 10.03 22.36 26.41
N TYR A 139 10.61 23.49 26.02
CA TYR A 139 11.95 23.86 26.42
C TYR A 139 11.97 24.53 27.79
N GLY A 140 12.82 24.07 28.72
CA GLY A 140 12.97 24.64 30.05
C GLY A 140 14.15 24.00 30.80
N CYS A 141 14.34 24.43 32.03
CA CYS A 141 15.30 23.80 32.94
C CYS A 141 14.74 22.50 33.50
N MET A 142 15.40 21.39 33.26
CA MET A 142 14.99 20.06 33.74
C MET A 142 15.71 19.61 35.00
N ASP A 143 16.64 20.44 35.56
CA ASP A 143 17.31 20.15 36.81
C ASP A 143 16.41 20.51 38.02
N THR A 144 15.97 19.50 38.75
CA THR A 144 15.11 19.65 39.94
C THR A 144 15.77 20.41 41.10
N LEU A 145 17.08 20.59 41.04
CA LEU A 145 17.85 21.36 42.03
C LEU A 145 18.03 22.83 41.65
N ALA A 146 17.64 23.21 40.42
CA ALA A 146 17.71 24.58 39.98
C ALA A 146 16.54 25.41 40.50
N ILE A 147 16.77 26.72 40.72
CA ILE A 147 15.73 27.63 41.21
C ILE A 147 14.61 27.86 40.21
N ASN A 148 14.92 27.70 38.94
CA ASN A 148 13.99 27.87 37.82
C ASN A 148 13.61 26.54 37.16
N TYR A 149 13.59 25.45 37.93
CA TYR A 149 13.10 24.16 37.47
C TYR A 149 11.69 24.29 36.88
N ASP A 150 11.52 23.76 35.65
CA ASP A 150 10.23 23.69 34.99
C ASP A 150 9.76 22.23 34.87
N SER A 151 8.75 21.86 35.65
CA SER A 151 8.20 20.50 35.69
C SER A 151 7.47 20.10 34.39
N LEU A 152 7.17 21.03 33.51
CA LEU A 152 6.52 20.78 32.20
C LEU A 152 7.54 20.63 31.09
N ALA A 153 8.79 21.06 31.32
CA ALA A 153 9.83 20.92 30.30
C ALA A 153 10.14 19.44 30.03
N ASN A 154 10.25 19.12 28.76
CA ASN A 154 10.69 17.81 28.27
C ASN A 154 11.99 17.90 27.44
N THR A 155 12.52 19.11 27.31
CA THR A 155 13.73 19.37 26.54
C THR A 155 14.57 20.44 27.23
N GLU A 156 15.80 20.09 27.56
CA GLU A 156 16.75 20.99 28.23
C GLU A 156 17.16 22.13 27.25
N ASN A 157 17.13 23.37 27.77
CA ASN A 157 17.52 24.56 27.02
C ASN A 157 18.77 25.26 27.59
N ASN A 158 19.43 24.64 28.57
CA ASN A 158 20.59 25.16 29.31
C ASN A 158 20.31 26.47 30.06
N SER A 159 19.06 26.72 30.46
CA SER A 159 18.67 27.89 31.20
C SER A 159 18.71 27.67 32.72
N CYS A 160 19.13 26.51 33.19
CA CYS A 160 19.14 26.21 34.64
C CYS A 160 19.98 27.18 35.44
N VAL A 161 19.39 27.70 36.49
CA VAL A 161 20.04 28.60 37.43
C VAL A 161 20.28 27.83 38.74
N ALA A 162 21.55 27.62 39.08
CA ALA A 162 21.91 26.92 40.31
C ALA A 162 21.42 27.69 41.53
N VAL A 163 20.98 26.95 42.56
CA VAL A 163 20.69 27.54 43.86
C VAL A 163 22.00 27.91 44.54
N ILE A 164 22.14 29.20 44.89
CA ILE A 164 23.25 29.73 45.67
C ILE A 164 22.65 30.33 46.94
N GLU A 165 22.78 29.60 48.05
CA GLU A 165 22.28 30.05 49.36
C GLU A 165 23.23 31.05 49.96
N GLY A 166 22.69 32.06 50.65
CA GLY A 166 23.46 33.06 51.33
C GLY A 166 22.66 34.27 51.80
N CYS A 167 23.32 35.18 52.51
CA CYS A 167 22.70 36.44 52.92
C CYS A 167 22.51 37.37 51.70
N MET A 168 21.26 37.74 51.41
CA MET A 168 20.87 38.62 50.31
C MET A 168 20.68 40.08 50.71
N ASP A 169 20.87 40.45 51.99
CA ASP A 169 20.74 41.83 52.44
C ASP A 169 22.07 42.58 52.26
N LEU A 170 22.03 43.66 51.44
CA LEU A 170 23.16 44.52 51.17
C LEU A 170 23.77 45.19 52.39
N ASN A 171 23.00 45.29 53.49
CA ASN A 171 23.46 45.92 54.73
C ASN A 171 24.12 44.88 55.68
N ALA A 172 24.09 43.64 55.32
CA ALA A 172 24.76 42.60 56.09
C ALA A 172 26.25 42.51 55.69
N TYR A 173 27.06 42.22 56.67
CA TYR A 173 28.50 42.06 56.55
C TYR A 173 28.95 40.78 55.81
N ASN A 174 28.08 39.76 55.85
CA ASN A 174 28.26 38.54 55.12
C ASN A 174 27.36 38.47 53.86
N TYR A 175 27.02 39.62 53.26
CA TYR A 175 26.28 39.67 52.00
C TYR A 175 26.99 38.89 50.89
N ILE A 176 26.27 38.09 50.16
CA ILE A 176 26.76 37.33 49.02
C ILE A 176 25.99 37.81 47.77
N ALA A 177 26.70 38.47 46.86
CA ALA A 177 26.10 39.10 45.67
C ALA A 177 25.49 38.07 44.70
N GLU A 178 26.05 36.86 44.67
CA GLU A 178 25.61 35.77 43.79
C GLU A 178 24.46 34.94 44.39
N ALA A 179 24.15 35.14 45.73
CA ALA A 179 23.06 34.40 46.37
C ALA A 179 21.72 34.74 45.73
N ASN A 180 20.95 33.69 45.41
CA ASN A 180 19.62 33.78 44.86
C ASN A 180 18.54 33.12 45.75
N VAL A 181 18.99 32.53 46.86
CA VAL A 181 18.13 31.98 47.93
C VAL A 181 18.69 32.42 49.27
N SER A 182 17.85 33.05 50.11
CA SER A 182 18.27 33.46 51.47
C SER A 182 18.46 32.25 52.36
N ASP A 183 19.62 32.18 53.03
CA ASP A 183 19.90 31.18 54.09
C ASP A 183 19.44 31.64 55.47
N ASN A 184 18.84 32.86 55.57
CA ASN A 184 18.39 33.52 56.80
C ASN A 184 19.50 33.73 57.84
N ASN A 185 20.76 33.74 57.43
CA ASN A 185 21.94 33.87 58.32
C ASN A 185 22.67 35.19 58.08
N CYS A 186 21.94 36.28 57.80
CA CYS A 186 22.55 37.59 57.67
C CYS A 186 23.13 38.08 59.00
N LEU A 187 24.40 38.50 58.98
CA LEU A 187 25.12 39.03 60.12
C LEU A 187 25.19 40.54 60.00
N TYR A 188 24.76 41.22 61.10
CA TYR A 188 24.82 42.67 61.18
C TYR A 188 25.80 43.07 62.33
N ASP A 189 26.50 44.16 62.20
CA ASP A 189 27.27 44.71 63.25
C ASP A 189 26.30 45.15 64.37
N ALA A 190 26.53 44.71 65.56
CA ALA A 190 25.70 45.05 66.71
C ALA A 190 25.65 46.59 67.02
N ASN A 191 26.53 47.36 66.33
CA ASN A 191 26.59 48.81 66.49
C ASN A 191 25.86 49.53 65.35
N CYS A 192 25.34 48.81 64.30
CA CYS A 192 24.64 49.38 63.11
C CYS A 192 23.16 49.03 63.12
N ILE A 193 22.45 49.13 64.20
CA ILE A 193 21.00 48.92 64.25
C ILE A 193 20.32 50.27 63.85
N SER A 194 20.13 50.50 62.55
CA SER A 194 19.31 51.59 62.05
C SER A 194 17.91 51.02 61.66
N GLY A 195 17.08 50.78 62.71
CA GLY A 195 15.64 50.46 62.49
C GLY A 195 14.76 51.67 62.93
N PRO A 196 13.54 51.83 62.30
CA PRO A 196 12.61 52.85 62.72
C PRO A 196 12.16 52.57 64.17
N GLY A 197 12.73 53.32 65.12
CA GLY A 197 12.37 53.19 66.52
C GLY A 197 13.55 53.32 67.51
N PHE A 198 14.81 53.43 67.08
CA PHE A 198 15.95 53.67 67.94
C PHE A 198 16.39 55.12 67.90
N PRO A 199 16.73 55.77 69.03
CA PRO A 199 17.11 57.19 69.07
C PRO A 199 18.47 57.40 68.40
N TYR A 200 18.53 58.43 67.49
CA TYR A 200 19.70 58.91 66.76
C TYR A 200 20.77 59.51 67.65
N TRP A 201 21.62 58.67 68.23
CA TRP A 201 22.68 59.20 69.13
C TRP A 201 24.08 58.69 68.83
N LEU A 202 24.31 58.03 67.79
CA LEU A 202 25.68 57.66 67.46
C LEU A 202 25.94 57.99 65.93
N ASN A 203 26.68 59.16 65.78
CA ASN A 203 27.29 59.47 64.46
C ASN A 203 28.48 58.50 64.29
N ASP A 204 28.24 57.33 63.76
CA ASP A 204 29.30 56.50 63.21
C ASP A 204 28.86 56.00 61.83
N PRO A 205 29.64 56.28 60.73
CA PRO A 205 29.32 55.83 59.45
C PRO A 205 29.62 54.31 59.32
N CYS A 206 28.56 53.54 59.26
CA CYS A 206 28.70 52.16 58.77
C CYS A 206 28.96 52.15 57.28
#